data_82316aa646009e932699dea6155f3269
#
_entry.id   82316aa646009e932699dea6155f3269
#
_cell.length_a   1.000
_cell.length_b   1.000
_cell.length_c   1.000
_cell.angle_alpha   90.00
_cell.angle_beta   90.00
_cell.angle_gamma   90.00
#
_symmetry.space_group_name_H-M   'P 1'
#
loop_
_entity.id
_entity.type
_entity.pdbx_description
1 polymer ?
#
loop_
_entity_poly.entity_id
_entity_poly.type
_entity_poly.pdbx_seq_one_letter_code
_entity_poly.pdbx_strand_id
1 'polypeptide(L)'
;VSLFKFDGVGVGNEATGVDSDYQKDIEAFLKLTTELREIKPDIYLSLTIGTWPSVYFLKYGDAIWRSGSDTGLAGKGSRRQQWINYRDSATYVNVVKRAPLYPLNSLMYHGICIGNVGIPGTLEMDDKNIAEEIWSFFASGTSLQEMYINPHKLNKTNWDCLAKAINWARENEKILVDTHWIGGDPGNYQVYGYASWSPGKAVLSLRNPSEEKQTFEVNTSKVFELPDNACRRFRFFDVRAENKYQIFAEGEVIHVVLEPFEVKVFDAIPVK
;
A
#
# COMPACT_ATOMS: atom_id res chain seq x y z
N VAL A 1 -19.07 16.88 -7.82
CA VAL A 1 -17.69 16.36 -7.68
C VAL A 1 -17.56 15.72 -6.30
N SER A 2 -16.93 14.55 -6.21
CA SER A 2 -16.75 13.81 -4.96
C SER A 2 -15.29 13.64 -4.56
N LEU A 3 -14.36 13.98 -5.45
CA LEU A 3 -12.93 13.92 -5.21
C LEU A 3 -12.21 15.09 -5.88
N PHE A 4 -11.27 15.70 -5.17
CA PHE A 4 -10.24 16.56 -5.73
C PHE A 4 -8.85 15.98 -5.44
N LYS A 5 -8.03 15.90 -6.49
CA LYS A 5 -6.59 15.71 -6.38
C LYS A 5 -5.91 17.04 -6.65
N PHE A 6 -5.16 17.52 -5.69
CA PHE A 6 -4.37 18.74 -5.82
C PHE A 6 -2.94 18.38 -6.19
N ASP A 7 -2.54 18.79 -7.38
CA ASP A 7 -1.22 18.55 -7.93
C ASP A 7 -0.64 19.87 -8.46
N GLY A 8 0.67 20.07 -8.31
CA GLY A 8 1.33 21.31 -8.75
C GLY A 8 1.11 22.54 -7.85
N VAL A 9 0.64 22.36 -6.60
CA VAL A 9 0.44 23.46 -5.64
C VAL A 9 1.60 23.52 -4.65
N GLY A 10 2.17 24.71 -4.42
CA GLY A 10 3.23 24.95 -3.43
C GLY A 10 4.64 24.60 -3.93
N VAL A 11 5.53 24.31 -2.99
CA VAL A 11 7.00 24.22 -3.19
C VAL A 11 7.49 22.94 -3.90
N GLY A 12 6.64 22.10 -4.43
CA GLY A 12 7.04 20.85 -5.09
C GLY A 12 7.34 19.71 -4.12
N ASN A 13 7.86 18.61 -4.66
CA ASN A 13 8.03 17.33 -3.92
C ASN A 13 9.17 17.33 -2.89
N GLU A 14 10.02 18.33 -2.90
CA GLU A 14 11.23 18.41 -2.06
C GLU A 14 11.09 19.35 -0.88
N ALA A 15 9.90 19.92 -0.65
CA ALA A 15 9.65 20.78 0.50
C ALA A 15 9.82 19.97 1.79
N THR A 16 10.90 20.21 2.48
CA THR A 16 11.22 19.60 3.77
C THR A 16 10.68 20.39 4.95
N GLY A 17 9.84 21.37 4.69
CA GLY A 17 9.26 22.26 5.69
C GLY A 17 8.51 23.42 5.05
N VAL A 18 8.05 24.33 5.87
CA VAL A 18 7.45 25.58 5.41
C VAL A 18 8.57 26.51 4.98
N ASP A 19 8.75 26.67 3.68
CA ASP A 19 9.54 27.75 3.13
C ASP A 19 8.77 29.04 3.31
N SER A 20 9.39 30.08 3.83
CA SER A 20 8.76 31.38 4.10
C SER A 20 8.18 32.01 2.82
N ASP A 21 8.78 31.74 1.66
CA ASP A 21 8.35 32.30 0.38
C ASP A 21 7.00 31.71 -0.10
N TYR A 22 6.66 30.50 0.35
CA TYR A 22 5.44 29.81 -0.04
C TYR A 22 4.40 29.68 1.10
N GLN A 23 4.68 30.27 2.26
CA GLN A 23 3.78 30.16 3.42
C GLN A 23 2.37 30.61 3.10
N LYS A 24 2.22 31.73 2.39
CA LYS A 24 0.89 32.27 2.02
C LYS A 24 0.12 31.36 1.07
N ASP A 25 0.81 30.69 0.18
CA ASP A 25 0.19 29.73 -0.76
C ASP A 25 -0.29 28.49 -0.01
N ILE A 26 0.52 27.98 0.94
CA ILE A 26 0.14 26.85 1.79
C ILE A 26 -1.05 27.22 2.67
N GLU A 27 -1.04 28.39 3.31
CA GLU A 27 -2.16 28.87 4.14
C GLU A 27 -3.45 29.01 3.33
N ALA A 28 -3.37 29.58 2.12
CA ALA A 28 -4.50 29.70 1.21
C ALA A 28 -5.02 28.34 0.75
N PHE A 29 -4.12 27.39 0.50
CA PHE A 29 -4.46 26.02 0.13
C PHE A 29 -5.17 25.27 1.26
N LEU A 30 -4.67 25.35 2.49
CA LEU A 30 -5.31 24.73 3.65
C LEU A 30 -6.69 25.35 3.94
N LYS A 31 -6.82 26.65 3.72
CA LYS A 31 -8.13 27.34 3.81
C LYS A 31 -9.09 26.82 2.74
N LEU A 32 -8.65 26.70 1.48
CA LEU A 32 -9.46 26.14 0.40
C LEU A 32 -9.96 24.73 0.73
N THR A 33 -9.10 23.84 1.23
CA THR A 33 -9.51 22.48 1.61
C THR A 33 -10.54 22.48 2.74
N THR A 34 -10.43 23.41 3.69
CA THR A 34 -11.40 23.57 4.76
C THR A 34 -12.76 24.03 4.21
N GLU A 35 -12.78 25.07 3.36
CA GLU A 35 -14.02 25.58 2.74
C GLU A 35 -14.70 24.52 1.85
N LEU A 36 -13.93 23.68 1.14
CA LEU A 36 -14.49 22.58 0.36
C LEU A 36 -15.21 21.57 1.23
N ARG A 37 -14.67 21.24 2.42
CA ARG A 37 -15.32 20.34 3.37
C ARG A 37 -16.56 20.97 4.04
N GLU A 38 -16.57 22.27 4.27
CA GLU A 38 -17.75 22.98 4.76
C GLU A 38 -18.90 22.89 3.75
N ILE A 39 -18.60 23.04 2.45
CA ILE A 39 -19.59 22.93 1.38
C ILE A 39 -20.04 21.48 1.15
N LYS A 40 -19.09 20.52 1.22
CA LYS A 40 -19.31 19.10 0.96
C LYS A 40 -18.52 18.24 1.95
N PRO A 41 -19.11 17.88 3.11
CA PRO A 41 -18.40 17.17 4.19
C PRO A 41 -17.82 15.81 3.80
N ASP A 42 -18.41 15.12 2.82
CA ASP A 42 -17.98 13.82 2.30
C ASP A 42 -17.05 13.91 1.08
N ILE A 43 -16.49 15.08 0.79
CA ILE A 43 -15.53 15.24 -0.30
C ILE A 43 -14.20 14.57 0.04
N TYR A 44 -13.66 13.80 -0.90
CA TYR A 44 -12.33 13.21 -0.77
C TYR A 44 -11.25 14.17 -1.33
N LEU A 45 -10.26 14.49 -0.51
CA LEU A 45 -9.20 15.43 -0.83
C LEU A 45 -7.83 14.72 -0.82
N SER A 46 -7.20 14.60 -2.00
CA SER A 46 -5.84 14.10 -2.16
C SER A 46 -4.87 15.26 -2.31
N LEU A 47 -3.95 15.40 -1.35
CA LEU A 47 -2.97 16.48 -1.29
C LEU A 47 -1.60 15.93 -1.72
N THR A 48 -1.30 15.94 -3.01
CA THR A 48 -0.10 15.28 -3.54
C THR A 48 1.15 16.17 -3.50
N ILE A 49 1.00 17.47 -3.33
CA ILE A 49 2.09 18.44 -3.28
C ILE A 49 1.94 19.38 -2.06
N GLY A 50 3.06 19.89 -1.57
CA GLY A 50 3.10 20.81 -0.43
C GLY A 50 2.82 20.14 0.92
N THR A 51 2.85 18.81 0.97
CA THR A 51 2.59 18.02 2.17
C THR A 51 3.70 17.00 2.41
N TRP A 52 3.79 16.54 3.64
CA TRP A 52 4.68 15.46 4.07
C TRP A 52 3.95 14.59 5.10
N PRO A 53 4.45 13.40 5.45
CA PRO A 53 3.79 12.50 6.40
C PRO A 53 3.76 13.08 7.81
N SER A 54 2.78 13.92 8.08
CA SER A 54 2.49 14.49 9.39
C SER A 54 1.00 14.34 9.68
N VAL A 55 0.65 13.90 10.87
CA VAL A 55 -0.73 13.81 11.36
C VAL A 55 -1.50 15.13 11.26
N TYR A 56 -0.80 16.25 11.18
CA TYR A 56 -1.39 17.56 10.94
C TYR A 56 -2.24 17.61 9.66
N PHE A 57 -1.78 16.98 8.59
CA PHE A 57 -2.47 17.01 7.30
C PHE A 57 -3.75 16.17 7.27
N LEU A 58 -3.94 15.26 8.24
CA LEU A 58 -5.20 14.49 8.35
C LEU A 58 -6.43 15.38 8.61
N LYS A 59 -6.21 16.60 9.12
CA LYS A 59 -7.27 17.59 9.25
C LYS A 59 -7.75 18.16 7.90
N TYR A 60 -6.86 18.23 6.92
CA TYR A 60 -7.07 18.96 5.67
C TYR A 60 -7.28 18.06 4.47
N GLY A 61 -6.76 16.84 4.49
CA GLY A 61 -6.85 15.89 3.39
C GLY A 61 -7.05 14.46 3.86
N ASP A 62 -7.52 13.62 2.96
CA ASP A 62 -7.75 12.19 3.20
C ASP A 62 -6.52 11.37 2.82
N ALA A 63 -5.76 11.84 1.84
CA ALA A 63 -4.50 11.23 1.44
C ALA A 63 -3.44 12.26 1.06
N ILE A 64 -2.19 11.88 1.29
CA ILE A 64 -1.01 12.59 0.82
C ILE A 64 -0.16 11.70 -0.08
N TRP A 65 0.76 12.30 -0.81
CA TRP A 65 1.74 11.58 -1.61
C TRP A 65 2.82 10.91 -0.74
N ARG A 66 3.22 9.67 -1.11
CA ARG A 66 4.27 8.90 -0.42
C ARG A 66 5.68 9.50 -0.52
N SER A 67 5.85 10.59 -1.29
CA SER A 67 7.13 11.18 -1.71
C SER A 67 7.93 10.33 -2.70
N GLY A 68 8.94 10.93 -3.32
CA GLY A 68 9.72 10.35 -4.39
C GLY A 68 9.12 10.62 -5.77
N SER A 69 9.79 10.15 -6.82
CA SER A 69 9.27 10.28 -8.20
C SER A 69 8.07 9.37 -8.44
N ASP A 70 7.22 9.75 -9.39
CA ASP A 70 6.04 8.97 -9.78
C ASP A 70 6.38 7.55 -10.18
N THR A 71 7.45 7.39 -10.95
CA THR A 71 7.98 6.10 -11.37
C THR A 71 9.48 6.03 -11.18
N GLY A 72 9.99 4.82 -10.91
CA GLY A 72 11.40 4.57 -10.69
C GLY A 72 11.69 3.07 -10.74
N LEU A 73 12.97 2.72 -10.69
CA LEU A 73 13.45 1.34 -10.66
C LEU A 73 14.47 1.19 -9.55
N ALA A 74 14.31 0.19 -8.70
CA ALA A 74 15.26 -0.13 -7.64
C ALA A 74 15.29 -1.64 -7.37
N GLY A 75 16.46 -2.14 -6.97
CA GLY A 75 16.61 -3.55 -6.62
C GLY A 75 16.88 -4.45 -7.82
N LYS A 76 16.44 -5.70 -7.72
CA LYS A 76 16.75 -6.79 -8.61
C LYS A 76 15.51 -7.33 -9.33
N GLY A 77 15.73 -8.33 -10.20
CA GLY A 77 14.68 -8.98 -10.97
C GLY A 77 14.28 -8.22 -12.23
N SER A 78 13.11 -8.53 -12.77
CA SER A 78 12.57 -7.84 -13.94
C SER A 78 12.34 -6.35 -13.65
N ARG A 79 12.24 -5.52 -14.68
CA ARG A 79 11.95 -4.09 -14.48
C ARG A 79 10.63 -3.87 -13.73
N ARG A 80 9.64 -4.75 -13.90
CA ARG A 80 8.39 -4.70 -13.12
C ARG A 80 8.65 -4.98 -11.64
N GLN A 81 9.48 -5.96 -11.29
CA GLN A 81 9.88 -6.22 -9.91
C GLN A 81 10.69 -5.04 -9.31
N GLN A 82 11.56 -4.43 -10.10
CA GLN A 82 12.30 -3.23 -9.70
C GLN A 82 11.38 -2.02 -9.49
N TRP A 83 10.31 -1.88 -10.30
CA TRP A 83 9.28 -0.86 -10.10
C TRP A 83 8.53 -1.06 -8.77
N ILE A 84 8.04 -2.27 -8.49
CA ILE A 84 7.38 -2.58 -7.22
C ILE A 84 8.31 -2.25 -6.05
N ASN A 85 9.56 -2.67 -6.14
CA ASN A 85 10.56 -2.44 -5.10
C ASN A 85 10.87 -0.96 -4.89
N TYR A 86 10.97 -0.16 -5.96
CA TYR A 86 11.13 1.29 -5.88
C TYR A 86 9.97 1.95 -5.13
N ARG A 87 8.73 1.65 -5.52
CA ARG A 87 7.52 2.19 -4.90
C ARG A 87 7.49 1.91 -3.40
N ASP A 88 7.72 0.66 -3.04
CA ASP A 88 7.59 0.20 -1.66
C ASP A 88 8.79 0.64 -0.80
N SER A 89 10.00 0.72 -1.36
CA SER A 89 11.16 1.31 -0.67
C SER A 89 10.97 2.80 -0.41
N ALA A 90 10.40 3.54 -1.36
CA ALA A 90 10.09 4.96 -1.16
C ALA A 90 9.05 5.14 -0.04
N THR A 91 8.03 4.30 0.01
CA THR A 91 7.04 4.29 1.10
C THR A 91 7.69 4.00 2.45
N TYR A 92 8.53 2.97 2.51
CA TYR A 92 9.24 2.58 3.72
C TYR A 92 10.13 3.70 4.27
N VAL A 93 10.98 4.28 3.41
CA VAL A 93 11.93 5.31 3.82
C VAL A 93 11.22 6.62 4.17
N ASN A 94 10.28 7.05 3.35
CA ASN A 94 9.69 8.38 3.48
C ASN A 94 8.54 8.44 4.48
N VAL A 95 7.82 7.34 4.71
CA VAL A 95 6.66 7.29 5.59
C VAL A 95 6.93 6.41 6.80
N VAL A 96 7.13 5.10 6.59
CA VAL A 96 7.22 4.14 7.71
C VAL A 96 8.34 4.50 8.69
N LYS A 97 9.54 4.85 8.19
CA LYS A 97 10.69 5.21 9.05
C LYS A 97 10.64 6.64 9.56
N ARG A 98 10.19 7.59 8.73
CA ARG A 98 10.24 9.02 9.08
C ARG A 98 9.04 9.49 9.88
N ALA A 99 7.89 8.86 9.68
CA ALA A 99 6.63 9.30 10.25
C ALA A 99 5.79 8.11 10.75
N PRO A 100 6.26 7.35 11.76
CA PRO A 100 5.61 6.12 12.22
C PRO A 100 4.19 6.33 12.75
N LEU A 101 3.80 7.56 13.07
CA LEU A 101 2.44 7.91 13.52
C LEU A 101 1.50 8.27 12.36
N TYR A 102 2.02 8.40 11.13
CA TYR A 102 1.16 8.69 9.99
C TYR A 102 0.50 7.41 9.47
N PRO A 103 -0.85 7.35 9.38
CA PRO A 103 -1.54 6.14 8.97
C PRO A 103 -1.28 5.84 7.49
N LEU A 104 -0.83 4.63 7.20
CA LEU A 104 -0.56 4.21 5.82
C LEU A 104 -1.82 4.18 4.95
N ASN A 105 -2.98 4.00 5.55
CA ASN A 105 -4.25 4.13 4.84
C ASN A 105 -4.42 5.52 4.20
N SER A 106 -3.94 6.58 4.83
CA SER A 106 -4.03 7.96 4.32
C SER A 106 -2.93 8.33 3.31
N LEU A 107 -2.46 7.34 2.54
CA LEU A 107 -1.54 7.57 1.42
C LEU A 107 -2.22 7.41 0.07
N MET A 108 -1.82 8.27 -0.87
CA MET A 108 -2.02 8.04 -2.29
C MET A 108 -0.90 7.15 -2.83
N TYR A 109 -1.26 6.11 -3.52
CA TYR A 109 -0.37 5.07 -4.02
C TYR A 109 -0.47 4.94 -5.53
N HIS A 110 0.67 5.03 -6.22
CA HIS A 110 0.76 4.69 -7.63
C HIS A 110 0.98 3.20 -7.81
N GLY A 111 0.34 2.62 -8.79
CA GLY A 111 0.61 1.23 -9.11
C GLY A 111 -0.05 0.76 -10.39
N ILE A 112 0.27 -0.48 -10.74
CA ILE A 112 -0.14 -1.15 -11.95
C ILE A 112 0.18 -0.28 -13.16
N CYS A 113 1.50 0.02 -13.29
CA CYS A 113 2.00 0.85 -14.37
C CYS A 113 2.13 0.04 -15.66
N ILE A 114 1.22 0.27 -16.59
CA ILE A 114 1.19 -0.37 -17.92
C ILE A 114 0.98 0.71 -18.96
N GLY A 115 2.07 1.19 -19.53
CA GLY A 115 2.06 2.30 -20.48
C GLY A 115 2.73 1.98 -21.81
N ASN A 116 2.87 3.02 -22.66
CA ASN A 116 3.55 2.92 -23.95
C ASN A 116 4.91 3.62 -23.95
N VAL A 117 5.13 4.54 -23.01
CA VAL A 117 6.31 5.40 -22.97
C VAL A 117 6.89 5.46 -21.55
N GLY A 118 8.11 5.91 -21.43
CA GLY A 118 8.80 6.06 -20.16
C GLY A 118 9.03 4.73 -19.45
N ILE A 119 9.20 4.77 -18.12
CA ILE A 119 9.33 3.56 -17.30
C ILE A 119 8.12 2.62 -17.47
N PRO A 120 6.85 3.09 -17.37
CA PRO A 120 5.68 2.24 -17.58
C PRO A 120 5.64 1.52 -18.94
N GLY A 121 6.23 2.10 -19.98
CA GLY A 121 6.32 1.51 -21.31
C GLY A 121 7.37 0.41 -21.46
N THR A 122 8.27 0.30 -20.49
CA THR A 122 9.41 -0.64 -20.52
C THR A 122 9.29 -1.77 -19.50
N LEU A 123 8.21 -1.82 -18.72
CA LEU A 123 7.94 -2.89 -17.77
C LEU A 123 7.44 -4.13 -18.52
N GLU A 124 7.94 -5.29 -18.15
CA GLU A 124 7.58 -6.56 -18.78
C GLU A 124 6.08 -6.86 -18.60
N MET A 125 5.49 -7.42 -19.66
CA MET A 125 4.08 -7.84 -19.69
C MET A 125 3.91 -9.34 -19.37
N ASP A 126 4.74 -9.85 -18.47
CA ASP A 126 4.65 -11.20 -17.95
C ASP A 126 3.49 -11.31 -16.93
N ASP A 127 2.61 -12.28 -17.12
CA ASP A 127 1.39 -12.44 -16.32
C ASP A 127 1.70 -12.65 -14.83
N LYS A 128 2.77 -13.38 -14.49
CA LYS A 128 3.16 -13.60 -13.11
C LYS A 128 3.57 -12.27 -12.45
N ASN A 129 4.46 -11.53 -13.09
CA ASN A 129 4.95 -10.26 -12.54
C ASN A 129 3.84 -9.20 -12.45
N ILE A 130 2.91 -9.17 -13.40
CA ILE A 130 1.71 -8.32 -13.35
C ILE A 130 0.83 -8.72 -12.16
N ALA A 131 0.62 -10.01 -11.93
CA ALA A 131 -0.16 -10.48 -10.78
C ALA A 131 0.50 -10.11 -9.43
N GLU A 132 1.85 -10.19 -9.34
CA GLU A 132 2.57 -9.74 -8.13
C GLU A 132 2.40 -8.23 -7.91
N GLU A 133 2.44 -7.40 -8.97
CA GLU A 133 2.18 -5.96 -8.86
C GLU A 133 0.74 -5.69 -8.40
N ILE A 134 -0.25 -6.33 -9.02
CA ILE A 134 -1.67 -6.17 -8.68
C ILE A 134 -1.92 -6.48 -7.20
N TRP A 135 -1.47 -7.63 -6.72
CA TRP A 135 -1.72 -8.05 -5.35
C TRP A 135 -0.95 -7.22 -4.32
N SER A 136 0.33 -6.86 -4.58
CA SER A 136 1.06 -5.96 -3.69
C SER A 136 0.42 -4.58 -3.58
N PHE A 137 -0.25 -4.13 -4.65
CA PHE A 137 -0.90 -2.83 -4.70
C PHE A 137 -2.21 -2.82 -3.93
N PHE A 138 -3.13 -3.76 -4.22
CA PHE A 138 -4.44 -3.78 -3.57
C PHE A 138 -4.39 -4.27 -2.12
N ALA A 139 -3.40 -5.09 -1.74
CA ALA A 139 -3.24 -5.56 -0.39
C ALA A 139 -2.46 -4.60 0.53
N SER A 140 -2.04 -3.44 0.03
CA SER A 140 -1.37 -2.41 0.85
C SER A 140 -2.30 -1.70 1.83
N GLY A 141 -3.61 -1.68 1.56
CA GLY A 141 -4.58 -0.96 2.38
C GLY A 141 -4.54 0.57 2.26
N THR A 142 -3.79 1.13 1.30
CA THR A 142 -3.79 2.57 1.02
C THR A 142 -5.13 3.01 0.43
N SER A 143 -5.63 4.20 0.80
CA SER A 143 -6.99 4.62 0.45
C SER A 143 -7.15 5.12 -0.98
N LEU A 144 -6.15 5.81 -1.52
CA LEU A 144 -6.17 6.28 -2.90
C LEU A 144 -5.18 5.50 -3.74
N GLN A 145 -5.73 4.68 -4.63
CA GLN A 145 -4.98 3.79 -5.49
C GLN A 145 -5.10 4.26 -6.95
N GLU A 146 -4.06 4.94 -7.45
CA GLU A 146 -4.01 5.41 -8.83
C GLU A 146 -3.38 4.38 -9.75
N MET A 147 -4.14 3.94 -10.76
CA MET A 147 -3.70 2.99 -11.76
C MET A 147 -3.39 3.68 -13.09
N TYR A 148 -2.24 3.38 -13.67
CA TYR A 148 -1.80 3.90 -14.97
C TYR A 148 -1.81 2.77 -16.01
N ILE A 149 -2.99 2.44 -16.51
CA ILE A 149 -3.22 1.27 -17.35
C ILE A 149 -3.60 1.69 -18.76
N ASN A 150 -2.80 1.27 -19.75
CA ASN A 150 -3.26 1.17 -21.12
C ASN A 150 -4.07 -0.14 -21.27
N PRO A 151 -5.40 -0.07 -21.41
CA PRO A 151 -6.26 -1.25 -21.41
C PRO A 151 -6.00 -2.22 -22.56
N HIS A 152 -5.45 -1.73 -23.67
CA HIS A 152 -5.14 -2.56 -24.84
C HIS A 152 -3.94 -3.50 -24.65
N LYS A 153 -3.15 -3.30 -23.60
CA LYS A 153 -2.00 -4.15 -23.26
C LYS A 153 -2.35 -5.31 -22.32
N LEU A 154 -3.50 -5.27 -21.68
CA LEU A 154 -3.93 -6.33 -20.77
C LEU A 154 -4.61 -7.46 -21.53
N ASN A 155 -4.19 -8.69 -21.25
CA ASN A 155 -4.89 -9.90 -21.67
C ASN A 155 -5.98 -10.29 -20.66
N LYS A 156 -6.75 -11.34 -20.98
CA LYS A 156 -7.84 -11.81 -20.11
C LYS A 156 -7.35 -12.22 -18.72
N THR A 157 -6.22 -12.89 -18.62
CA THR A 157 -5.63 -13.31 -17.32
C THR A 157 -5.33 -12.12 -16.43
N ASN A 158 -4.79 -11.06 -17.01
CA ASN A 158 -4.48 -9.83 -16.26
C ASN A 158 -5.77 -9.15 -15.77
N TRP A 159 -6.80 -9.05 -16.62
CA TRP A 159 -8.09 -8.47 -16.24
C TRP A 159 -8.80 -9.29 -15.16
N ASP A 160 -8.79 -10.63 -15.25
CA ASP A 160 -9.37 -11.50 -14.23
C ASP A 160 -8.64 -11.36 -12.88
N CYS A 161 -7.32 -11.29 -12.91
CA CYS A 161 -6.51 -11.06 -11.71
C CYS A 161 -6.81 -9.69 -11.08
N LEU A 162 -6.87 -8.64 -11.89
CA LEU A 162 -7.19 -7.28 -11.45
C LEU A 162 -8.59 -7.22 -10.82
N ALA A 163 -9.59 -7.80 -11.48
CA ALA A 163 -10.96 -7.86 -10.97
C ALA A 163 -11.04 -8.61 -9.63
N LYS A 164 -10.34 -9.75 -9.51
CA LYS A 164 -10.27 -10.52 -8.26
C LYS A 164 -9.67 -9.70 -7.12
N ALA A 165 -8.56 -9.03 -7.36
CA ALA A 165 -7.88 -8.22 -6.34
C ALA A 165 -8.70 -6.99 -5.92
N ILE A 166 -9.34 -6.30 -6.87
CA ILE A 166 -10.23 -5.17 -6.59
C ILE A 166 -11.43 -5.59 -5.74
N ASN A 167 -12.09 -6.69 -6.12
CA ASN A 167 -13.24 -7.19 -5.38
C ASN A 167 -12.86 -7.58 -3.96
N TRP A 168 -11.76 -8.31 -3.81
CA TRP A 168 -11.22 -8.67 -2.51
C TRP A 168 -10.90 -7.43 -1.65
N ALA A 169 -10.26 -6.41 -2.21
CA ALA A 169 -9.93 -5.17 -1.49
C ALA A 169 -11.21 -4.43 -1.04
N ARG A 170 -12.22 -4.35 -1.88
CA ARG A 170 -13.52 -3.74 -1.54
C ARG A 170 -14.27 -4.51 -0.45
N GLU A 171 -14.27 -5.84 -0.50
CA GLU A 171 -14.85 -6.69 0.55
C GLU A 171 -14.14 -6.52 1.90
N ASN A 172 -12.86 -6.15 1.88
CA ASN A 172 -12.02 -5.95 3.05
C ASN A 172 -11.78 -4.48 3.42
N GLU A 173 -12.42 -3.53 2.77
CA GLU A 173 -12.15 -2.09 2.95
C GLU A 173 -12.15 -1.64 4.42
N LYS A 174 -13.12 -2.12 5.22
CA LYS A 174 -13.25 -1.78 6.65
C LYS A 174 -12.14 -2.36 7.53
N ILE A 175 -11.44 -3.37 7.05
CA ILE A 175 -10.31 -4.00 7.73
C ILE A 175 -9.02 -3.33 7.27
N LEU A 176 -8.89 -3.09 5.98
CA LEU A 176 -7.73 -2.48 5.37
C LEU A 176 -7.47 -1.04 5.84
N VAL A 177 -8.47 -0.36 6.40
CA VAL A 177 -8.30 0.94 7.06
C VAL A 177 -7.25 0.89 8.20
N ASP A 178 -7.11 -0.25 8.87
CA ASP A 178 -6.14 -0.47 9.96
C ASP A 178 -4.72 -0.81 9.47
N THR A 179 -4.44 -0.63 8.19
CA THR A 179 -3.18 -1.10 7.59
C THR A 179 -1.95 -0.50 8.24
N HIS A 180 -0.99 -1.36 8.59
CA HIS A 180 0.33 -0.99 9.07
C HIS A 180 1.42 -1.85 8.42
N TRP A 181 2.65 -1.34 8.44
CA TRP A 181 3.81 -2.03 7.86
C TRP A 181 4.31 -3.13 8.78
N ILE A 182 4.66 -4.26 8.18
CA ILE A 182 5.32 -5.36 8.87
C ILE A 182 6.58 -5.82 8.12
N GLY A 183 7.50 -6.40 8.85
CA GLY A 183 8.75 -6.92 8.29
C GLY A 183 9.81 -5.84 8.10
N GLY A 184 10.69 -6.08 7.12
CA GLY A 184 11.93 -5.34 6.96
C GLY A 184 11.91 -4.25 5.88
N ASP A 185 13.10 -3.93 5.41
CA ASP A 185 13.37 -2.90 4.41
C ASP A 185 13.45 -3.54 3.00
N PRO A 186 12.55 -3.16 2.07
CA PRO A 186 12.62 -3.65 0.69
C PRO A 186 13.92 -3.29 -0.01
N GLY A 187 14.51 -2.14 0.33
CA GLY A 187 15.81 -1.71 -0.20
C GLY A 187 16.97 -2.63 0.20
N ASN A 188 16.82 -3.35 1.30
CA ASN A 188 17.76 -4.36 1.81
C ASN A 188 17.31 -5.78 1.45
N TYR A 189 16.37 -5.96 0.53
CA TYR A 189 15.84 -7.24 0.09
C TYR A 189 15.21 -8.10 1.19
N GLN A 190 14.77 -7.48 2.27
CA GLN A 190 14.09 -8.16 3.38
C GLN A 190 12.61 -8.35 3.06
N VAL A 191 12.03 -9.47 3.50
CA VAL A 191 10.58 -9.69 3.41
C VAL A 191 9.85 -8.60 4.20
N TYR A 192 8.83 -8.05 3.60
CA TYR A 192 7.98 -7.02 4.17
C TYR A 192 6.53 -7.21 3.74
N GLY A 193 5.65 -6.42 4.31
CA GLY A 193 4.26 -6.40 3.88
C GLY A 193 3.40 -5.49 4.72
N TYR A 194 2.11 -5.80 4.71
CA TYR A 194 1.09 -5.04 5.41
C TYR A 194 0.20 -5.98 6.19
N ALA A 195 -0.20 -5.53 7.37
CA ALA A 195 -1.19 -6.22 8.19
C ALA A 195 -2.30 -5.27 8.59
N SER A 196 -3.49 -5.82 8.77
CA SER A 196 -4.67 -5.09 9.22
C SER A 196 -5.52 -6.02 10.09
N TRP A 197 -6.18 -5.46 11.09
CA TRP A 197 -6.99 -6.24 12.01
C TRP A 197 -8.34 -5.57 12.33
N SER A 198 -9.33 -6.42 12.57
CA SER A 198 -10.60 -6.06 13.22
C SER A 198 -11.08 -7.25 14.05
N PRO A 199 -12.02 -7.08 14.99
CA PRO A 199 -12.47 -8.18 15.85
C PRO A 199 -12.99 -9.44 15.14
N GLY A 200 -13.45 -9.31 13.90
CA GLY A 200 -14.03 -10.42 13.12
C GLY A 200 -13.10 -10.99 12.04
N LYS A 201 -12.04 -10.29 11.69
CA LYS A 201 -11.14 -10.69 10.60
C LYS A 201 -9.84 -9.90 10.65
N ALA A 202 -8.74 -10.51 10.23
CA ALA A 202 -7.49 -9.83 9.93
C ALA A 202 -7.04 -10.14 8.49
N VAL A 203 -6.14 -9.31 7.98
CA VAL A 203 -5.53 -9.44 6.66
C VAL A 203 -4.01 -9.36 6.80
N LEU A 204 -3.31 -10.22 6.10
CA LEU A 204 -1.85 -10.22 6.04
C LEU A 204 -1.41 -10.30 4.59
N SER A 205 -0.60 -9.35 4.14
CA SER A 205 0.12 -9.46 2.88
C SER A 205 1.62 -9.45 3.13
N LEU A 206 2.35 -10.30 2.41
CA LEU A 206 3.80 -10.43 2.49
C LEU A 206 4.38 -10.40 1.08
N ARG A 207 5.51 -9.72 0.90
CA ARG A 207 6.29 -9.75 -0.33
C ARG A 207 7.75 -10.09 -0.05
N ASN A 208 8.30 -10.96 -0.87
CA ASN A 208 9.72 -11.21 -0.95
C ASN A 208 10.32 -10.36 -2.09
N PRO A 209 11.15 -9.34 -1.81
CA PRO A 209 11.76 -8.50 -2.86
C PRO A 209 13.09 -9.06 -3.39
N SER A 210 13.47 -10.27 -2.99
CA SER A 210 14.76 -10.90 -3.30
C SER A 210 14.65 -11.93 -4.43
N GLU A 211 15.77 -12.23 -5.05
CA GLU A 211 15.98 -13.35 -5.99
C GLU A 211 16.09 -14.71 -5.28
N GLU A 212 16.21 -14.70 -3.96
CA GLU A 212 16.33 -15.89 -3.14
C GLU A 212 15.00 -16.20 -2.45
N LYS A 213 14.72 -17.48 -2.23
CA LYS A 213 13.63 -17.93 -1.37
C LYS A 213 13.88 -17.44 0.05
N GLN A 214 12.87 -16.87 0.69
CA GLN A 214 12.94 -16.37 2.06
C GLN A 214 11.80 -16.93 2.90
N THR A 215 12.02 -16.93 4.22
CA THR A 215 11.01 -17.32 5.20
C THR A 215 10.74 -16.15 6.11
N PHE A 216 9.46 -15.84 6.34
CA PHE A 216 9.01 -14.83 7.27
C PHE A 216 8.31 -15.46 8.46
N GLU A 217 8.71 -15.06 9.67
CA GLU A 217 8.09 -15.53 10.91
C GLU A 217 6.89 -14.64 11.27
N VAL A 218 5.70 -15.24 11.32
CA VAL A 218 4.47 -14.57 11.71
C VAL A 218 4.10 -14.96 13.13
N ASN A 219 4.22 -14.02 14.05
CA ASN A 219 3.57 -14.08 15.36
C ASN A 219 2.29 -13.26 15.29
N THR A 220 1.13 -13.90 15.37
CA THR A 220 -0.17 -13.25 15.14
C THR A 220 -0.41 -12.05 16.05
N SER A 221 -0.06 -12.16 17.33
CA SER A 221 -0.24 -11.05 18.28
C SER A 221 0.57 -9.81 17.92
N LYS A 222 1.79 -10.00 17.40
CA LYS A 222 2.68 -8.89 17.00
C LYS A 222 2.32 -8.35 15.62
N VAL A 223 2.10 -9.26 14.66
CA VAL A 223 1.84 -8.88 13.27
C VAL A 223 0.51 -8.11 13.12
N PHE A 224 -0.51 -8.47 13.90
CA PHE A 224 -1.80 -7.78 13.88
C PHE A 224 -1.96 -6.75 15.00
N GLU A 225 -0.92 -6.49 15.78
CA GLU A 225 -0.96 -5.54 16.91
C GLU A 225 -2.18 -5.78 17.82
N LEU A 226 -2.45 -7.05 18.15
CA LEU A 226 -3.68 -7.47 18.82
C LEU A 226 -3.80 -6.87 20.22
N PRO A 227 -4.94 -6.26 20.58
CA PRO A 227 -5.21 -5.84 21.95
C PRO A 227 -5.34 -7.07 22.89
N ASP A 228 -5.15 -6.85 24.19
CA ASP A 228 -5.07 -7.91 25.19
C ASP A 228 -6.28 -8.86 25.21
N ASN A 229 -7.45 -8.36 24.90
CA ASN A 229 -8.71 -9.10 24.91
C ASN A 229 -9.09 -9.70 23.53
N ALA A 230 -8.24 -9.56 22.51
CA ALA A 230 -8.52 -10.11 21.19
C ALA A 230 -8.32 -11.64 21.14
N CYS A 231 -9.05 -12.27 20.22
CA CYS A 231 -8.79 -13.66 19.88
C CYS A 231 -7.40 -13.77 19.24
N ARG A 232 -6.60 -14.75 19.71
CA ARG A 232 -5.21 -14.96 19.25
C ARG A 232 -5.05 -16.22 18.41
N ARG A 233 -6.12 -16.97 18.21
CA ARG A 233 -6.16 -18.15 17.36
C ARG A 233 -6.83 -17.81 16.04
N PHE A 234 -6.14 -18.04 14.92
CA PHE A 234 -6.61 -17.69 13.59
C PHE A 234 -6.53 -18.86 12.63
N ARG A 235 -7.46 -18.89 11.68
CA ARG A 235 -7.40 -19.71 10.48
C ARG A 235 -7.01 -18.81 9.32
N PHE A 236 -5.88 -19.11 8.67
CA PHE A 236 -5.37 -18.37 7.54
C PHE A 236 -5.80 -19.02 6.24
N PHE A 237 -6.35 -18.22 5.34
CA PHE A 237 -6.71 -18.61 3.98
C PHE A 237 -5.83 -17.87 3.01
N ASP A 238 -5.09 -18.57 2.15
CA ASP A 238 -4.36 -17.95 1.05
C ASP A 238 -5.36 -17.51 -0.02
N VAL A 239 -5.51 -16.17 -0.19
CA VAL A 239 -6.48 -15.56 -1.12
C VAL A 239 -6.15 -15.87 -2.58
N ARG A 240 -4.87 -16.13 -2.87
CA ARG A 240 -4.38 -16.42 -4.22
C ARG A 240 -4.42 -17.90 -4.57
N ALA A 241 -4.37 -18.77 -3.57
CA ALA A 241 -4.40 -20.22 -3.74
C ALA A 241 -5.79 -20.76 -3.39
N GLU A 242 -6.38 -21.58 -4.27
CA GLU A 242 -7.67 -22.19 -4.01
C GLU A 242 -7.58 -23.22 -2.86
N ASN A 243 -8.50 -23.09 -1.88
CA ASN A 243 -8.79 -24.06 -0.83
C ASN A 243 -7.65 -24.47 0.13
N LYS A 244 -6.62 -23.64 0.30
CA LYS A 244 -5.58 -23.89 1.30
C LYS A 244 -5.77 -23.01 2.51
N TYR A 245 -5.96 -23.62 3.68
CA TYR A 245 -5.96 -22.92 4.95
C TYR A 245 -5.06 -23.62 5.96
N GLN A 246 -4.55 -22.84 6.91
CA GLN A 246 -3.80 -23.34 8.07
C GLN A 246 -4.40 -22.71 9.33
N ILE A 247 -4.42 -23.46 10.44
CA ILE A 247 -4.92 -22.97 11.74
C ILE A 247 -3.71 -22.79 12.65
N PHE A 248 -3.66 -21.66 13.32
CA PHE A 248 -2.60 -21.32 14.27
C PHE A 248 -3.21 -20.94 15.60
N ALA A 249 -2.63 -21.46 16.69
CA ALA A 249 -3.03 -21.15 18.05
C ALA A 249 -2.18 -20.01 18.65
N GLU A 250 -2.59 -19.53 19.80
CA GLU A 250 -1.83 -18.56 20.57
C GLU A 250 -0.40 -19.06 20.85
N GLY A 251 0.59 -18.19 20.64
CA GLY A 251 2.00 -18.49 20.88
C GLY A 251 2.69 -19.28 19.77
N GLU A 252 1.96 -19.74 18.77
CA GLU A 252 2.57 -20.40 17.61
C GLU A 252 3.19 -19.35 16.68
N VAL A 253 4.41 -19.63 16.24
CA VAL A 253 5.09 -18.89 15.19
C VAL A 253 4.90 -19.64 13.88
N ILE A 254 4.35 -18.92 12.91
CA ILE A 254 4.15 -19.45 11.57
C ILE A 254 5.35 -19.07 10.70
N HIS A 255 5.87 -20.06 9.99
CA HIS A 255 6.90 -19.83 8.98
C HIS A 255 6.28 -19.78 7.60
N VAL A 256 6.13 -18.56 7.06
CA VAL A 256 5.63 -18.35 5.70
C VAL A 256 6.82 -18.32 4.75
N VAL A 257 6.89 -19.33 3.90
CA VAL A 257 7.91 -19.41 2.83
C VAL A 257 7.41 -18.64 1.61
N LEU A 258 8.26 -17.75 1.09
CA LEU A 258 8.01 -17.00 -0.13
C LEU A 258 9.09 -17.32 -1.17
N GLU A 259 8.65 -17.66 -2.36
CA GLU A 259 9.51 -17.78 -3.54
C GLU A 259 10.08 -16.41 -3.96
N PRO A 260 11.11 -16.36 -4.82
CA PRO A 260 11.63 -15.11 -5.33
C PRO A 260 10.53 -14.22 -5.91
N PHE A 261 10.49 -12.97 -5.46
CA PHE A 261 9.55 -11.91 -5.87
C PHE A 261 8.06 -12.22 -5.61
N GLU A 262 7.75 -13.25 -4.84
CA GLU A 262 6.38 -13.66 -4.54
C GLU A 262 5.68 -12.68 -3.60
N VAL A 263 4.40 -12.43 -3.88
CA VAL A 263 3.44 -11.81 -2.97
C VAL A 263 2.46 -12.86 -2.49
N LYS A 264 2.28 -12.98 -1.17
CA LYS A 264 1.23 -13.80 -0.54
C LYS A 264 0.23 -12.90 0.16
N VAL A 265 -1.04 -13.24 0.06
CA VAL A 265 -2.12 -12.51 0.71
C VAL A 265 -3.01 -13.50 1.45
N PHE A 266 -3.25 -13.24 2.72
CA PHE A 266 -4.03 -14.10 3.59
C PHE A 266 -5.20 -13.34 4.21
N ASP A 267 -6.35 -13.96 4.18
CA ASP A 267 -7.45 -13.69 5.10
C ASP A 267 -7.25 -14.51 6.37
N ALA A 268 -7.30 -13.89 7.53
CA ALA A 268 -7.16 -14.53 8.82
C ALA A 268 -8.44 -14.39 9.63
N ILE A 269 -9.13 -15.50 9.88
CA ILE A 269 -10.40 -15.53 10.57
C ILE A 269 -10.18 -16.04 12.01
N PRO A 270 -10.62 -15.29 13.05
CA PRO A 270 -10.50 -15.75 14.42
C PRO A 270 -11.29 -17.04 14.64
N VAL A 271 -10.71 -17.97 15.39
CA VAL A 271 -11.32 -19.27 15.72
C VAL A 271 -11.52 -19.34 17.23
N LYS A 272 -12.76 -19.56 17.63
CA LYS A 272 -13.12 -19.75 19.05
C LYS A 272 -12.55 -21.04 19.63
#